data_4f6a40051410f85dff76cc96640d6f7f
#
_entry.id   4f6a40051410f85dff76cc96640d6f7f
#
_cell.length_a   1.000
_cell.length_b   1.000
_cell.length_c   1.000
_cell.angle_alpha   90.00
_cell.angle_beta   90.00
_cell.angle_gamma   90.00
#
_symmetry.space_group_name_H-M   'P 1'
#
loop_
_entity.id
_entity.type
_entity.pdbx_description
1 polymer ?
#
loop_
_entity_poly.entity_id
_entity_poly.type
_entity_poly.pdbx_seq_one_letter_code
_entity_poly.pdbx_strand_id
1 'polypeptide(L)'
;EQASPLLRALLLWATEALQKGVGTEKETLVPLKVGDKDAYLQALNHIACSANEFYVALGKGVAHASSVYGGAEFAMHIAGNEMAGYHTGYGALVGMSVGARHSHLCNGGYSLDQGLKTVDIAVIAKKLFQEEIDRCMLNSLIMCLFARKVYDRETILMALKSLGYSYTDEDLTRVAEETYAAKIRVKRAMGFDQEAVRFPKRYFETPSMHGLLDEEAAYETQRKFNEMTNDLLKRYPPAEPSKAKAA
;
A
#
# COMPACT_ATOMS: atom_id res chain seq x y z
N GLU A 1 -7.69 2.43 23.84
CA GLU A 1 -8.14 1.31 23.02
C GLU A 1 -8.67 1.88 21.72
N GLN A 2 -7.83 1.84 20.69
CA GLN A 2 -8.13 2.47 19.40
C GLN A 2 -8.78 1.41 18.50
N ALA A 3 -9.91 1.74 17.91
CA ALA A 3 -10.47 0.95 16.83
C ALA A 3 -9.39 0.79 15.73
N SER A 4 -9.35 -0.38 15.08
CA SER A 4 -8.44 -0.61 13.96
C SER A 4 -8.49 0.55 12.98
N PRO A 5 -7.36 1.10 12.52
CA PRO A 5 -7.33 2.17 11.53
C PRO A 5 -8.17 1.87 10.29
N LEU A 6 -8.21 0.60 9.87
CA LEU A 6 -9.02 0.13 8.75
C LEU A 6 -10.51 0.30 9.01
N LEU A 7 -10.98 -0.12 10.19
CA LEU A 7 -12.37 0.05 10.58
C LEU A 7 -12.74 1.54 10.70
N ARG A 8 -11.83 2.35 11.22
CA ARG A 8 -12.03 3.79 11.31
C ARG A 8 -12.22 4.44 9.93
N ALA A 9 -11.39 4.07 8.95
CA ALA A 9 -11.51 4.56 7.59
C ALA A 9 -12.86 4.19 6.97
N LEU A 10 -13.30 2.95 7.14
CA LEU A 10 -14.60 2.47 6.68
C LEU A 10 -15.77 3.22 7.31
N LEU A 11 -15.75 3.38 8.62
CA LEU A 11 -16.82 4.06 9.36
C LEU A 11 -16.87 5.56 9.08
N LEU A 12 -15.72 6.22 8.90
CA LEU A 12 -15.65 7.63 8.50
C LEU A 12 -16.24 7.82 7.11
N TRP A 13 -15.89 6.96 6.15
CA TRP A 13 -16.50 6.99 4.83
C TRP A 13 -18.02 6.81 4.91
N ALA A 14 -18.50 5.79 5.63
CA ALA A 14 -19.93 5.53 5.78
C ALA A 14 -20.69 6.72 6.40
N THR A 15 -20.12 7.36 7.42
CA THR A 15 -20.70 8.54 8.05
C THR A 15 -20.78 9.71 7.07
N GLU A 16 -19.71 9.96 6.32
CA GLU A 16 -19.66 11.04 5.33
C GLU A 16 -20.56 10.76 4.13
N ALA A 17 -20.64 9.51 3.67
CA ALA A 17 -21.52 9.09 2.60
C ALA A 17 -22.98 9.44 2.92
N LEU A 18 -23.43 9.16 4.15
CA LEU A 18 -24.76 9.52 4.58
C LEU A 18 -24.99 11.03 4.68
N GLN A 19 -24.01 11.78 5.21
CA GLN A 19 -24.12 13.25 5.29
C GLN A 19 -24.22 13.90 3.90
N LYS A 20 -23.62 13.28 2.89
CA LYS A 20 -23.65 13.73 1.50
C LYS A 20 -24.81 13.16 0.69
N GLY A 21 -25.72 12.41 1.32
CA GLY A 21 -26.83 11.75 0.62
C GLY A 21 -26.39 10.59 -0.28
N VAL A 22 -25.20 10.03 -0.04
CA VAL A 22 -24.69 8.84 -0.71
C VAL A 22 -25.15 7.63 0.09
N GLY A 23 -25.86 6.71 -0.52
CA GLY A 23 -26.45 5.56 0.14
C GLY A 23 -27.99 5.60 0.16
N THR A 24 -28.63 4.65 0.84
CA THR A 24 -30.10 4.59 0.90
C THR A 24 -30.62 5.51 2.00
N GLU A 25 -31.62 6.32 1.70
CA GLU A 25 -32.28 7.24 2.64
C GLU A 25 -32.93 6.55 3.87
N LYS A 26 -32.97 5.21 3.89
CA LYS A 26 -33.74 4.42 4.85
C LYS A 26 -32.95 3.88 6.04
N GLU A 27 -31.64 4.11 6.09
CA GLU A 27 -30.82 3.44 7.07
C GLU A 27 -30.13 4.40 8.02
N THR A 28 -30.62 4.37 9.24
CA THR A 28 -30.00 5.05 10.36
C THR A 28 -28.71 4.28 10.68
N LEU A 29 -27.57 4.79 10.21
CA LEU A 29 -26.30 4.36 10.77
C LEU A 29 -26.29 4.69 12.26
N VAL A 30 -25.74 3.77 13.04
CA VAL A 30 -25.45 4.03 14.45
C VAL A 30 -24.55 5.26 14.53
N PRO A 31 -24.97 6.36 15.16
CA PRO A 31 -24.16 7.57 15.24
C PRO A 31 -22.89 7.26 16.04
N LEU A 32 -21.74 7.35 15.40
CA LEU A 32 -20.46 7.08 16.03
C LEU A 32 -19.92 8.34 16.71
N LYS A 33 -19.63 8.24 18.00
CA LYS A 33 -18.94 9.28 18.78
C LYS A 33 -17.64 8.73 19.32
N VAL A 34 -16.61 9.57 19.36
CA VAL A 34 -15.33 9.19 19.97
C VAL A 34 -15.57 8.83 21.44
N GLY A 35 -15.10 7.65 21.84
CA GLY A 35 -15.27 7.12 23.21
C GLY A 35 -16.55 6.31 23.44
N ASP A 36 -17.51 6.31 22.51
CA ASP A 36 -18.73 5.50 22.61
C ASP A 36 -18.47 4.05 22.14
N LYS A 37 -18.03 3.21 23.07
CA LYS A 37 -17.72 1.80 22.80
C LYS A 37 -18.94 1.02 22.31
N ASP A 38 -20.12 1.28 22.87
CA ASP A 38 -21.31 0.50 22.57
C ASP A 38 -21.82 0.81 21.15
N ALA A 39 -21.76 2.07 20.73
CA ALA A 39 -22.07 2.45 19.35
C ALA A 39 -21.11 1.79 18.34
N TYR A 40 -19.80 1.71 18.66
CA TYR A 40 -18.84 0.99 17.80
C TYR A 40 -19.12 -0.51 17.74
N LEU A 41 -19.41 -1.15 18.84
CA LEU A 41 -19.75 -2.58 18.88
C LEU A 41 -21.05 -2.87 18.12
N GLN A 42 -22.04 -2.01 18.23
CA GLN A 42 -23.29 -2.12 17.49
C GLN A 42 -23.05 -1.97 15.97
N ALA A 43 -22.27 -0.98 15.54
CA ALA A 43 -21.94 -0.79 14.13
C ALA A 43 -21.18 -2.00 13.57
N LEU A 44 -20.21 -2.54 14.31
CA LEU A 44 -19.50 -3.77 13.94
C LEU A 44 -20.42 -4.96 13.79
N ASN A 45 -21.36 -5.14 14.72
CA ASN A 45 -22.32 -6.23 14.67
C ASN A 45 -23.24 -6.10 13.44
N HIS A 46 -23.67 -4.89 13.09
CA HIS A 46 -24.43 -4.67 11.87
C HIS A 46 -23.62 -5.02 10.61
N ILE A 47 -22.37 -4.61 10.52
CA ILE A 47 -21.48 -4.94 9.39
C ILE A 47 -21.29 -6.45 9.27
N ALA A 48 -21.13 -7.16 10.41
CA ALA A 48 -20.86 -8.60 10.43
C ALA A 48 -22.10 -9.46 10.20
N CYS A 49 -23.27 -9.06 10.67
CA CYS A 49 -24.43 -9.92 10.81
C CYS A 49 -25.72 -9.40 10.15
N SER A 50 -25.76 -8.15 9.68
CA SER A 50 -26.96 -7.58 9.05
C SER A 50 -27.19 -8.16 7.66
N ALA A 51 -28.47 -8.41 7.33
CA ALA A 51 -28.88 -8.76 5.97
C ALA A 51 -29.12 -7.51 5.10
N ASN A 52 -29.00 -6.31 5.68
CA ASN A 52 -29.16 -5.07 5.00
C ASN A 52 -28.06 -4.85 3.95
N GLU A 53 -28.42 -4.53 2.73
CA GLU A 53 -27.52 -4.43 1.58
C GLU A 53 -26.39 -3.42 1.79
N PHE A 54 -26.65 -2.30 2.49
CA PHE A 54 -25.64 -1.30 2.79
C PHE A 54 -24.55 -1.85 3.73
N TYR A 55 -24.95 -2.50 4.84
CA TYR A 55 -23.99 -3.12 5.75
C TYR A 55 -23.25 -4.30 5.11
N VAL A 56 -23.92 -5.08 4.25
CA VAL A 56 -23.28 -6.14 3.46
C VAL A 56 -22.22 -5.55 2.53
N ALA A 57 -22.50 -4.41 1.90
CA ALA A 57 -21.50 -3.73 1.06
C ALA A 57 -20.33 -3.18 1.89
N LEU A 58 -20.60 -2.58 3.06
CA LEU A 58 -19.56 -2.15 4.00
C LEU A 58 -18.67 -3.31 4.46
N GLY A 59 -19.27 -4.47 4.71
CA GLY A 59 -18.53 -5.67 5.08
C GLY A 59 -17.54 -6.18 4.01
N LYS A 60 -17.75 -5.77 2.75
CA LYS A 60 -16.83 -6.03 1.63
C LYS A 60 -15.73 -4.97 1.46
N GLY A 61 -15.68 -3.97 2.32
CA GLY A 61 -14.69 -2.90 2.32
C GLY A 61 -15.15 -1.61 1.62
N VAL A 62 -14.44 -0.53 1.92
CA VAL A 62 -14.80 0.82 1.46
C VAL A 62 -14.72 0.97 -0.07
N ALA A 63 -13.80 0.27 -0.72
CA ALA A 63 -13.69 0.28 -2.19
C ALA A 63 -14.94 -0.29 -2.85
N HIS A 64 -15.45 -1.42 -2.32
CA HIS A 64 -16.68 -2.02 -2.81
C HIS A 64 -17.91 -1.14 -2.47
N ALA A 65 -18.02 -0.70 -1.23
CA ALA A 65 -19.14 0.14 -0.82
C ALA A 65 -19.21 1.43 -1.64
N SER A 66 -18.09 2.10 -1.89
CA SER A 66 -18.04 3.32 -2.70
C SER A 66 -18.33 3.06 -4.19
N SER A 67 -18.02 1.88 -4.71
CA SER A 67 -18.39 1.52 -6.10
C SER A 67 -19.88 1.30 -6.28
N VAL A 68 -20.57 0.85 -5.24
CA VAL A 68 -22.03 0.60 -5.27
C VAL A 68 -22.82 1.87 -4.97
N TYR A 69 -22.42 2.63 -3.97
CA TYR A 69 -23.19 3.77 -3.44
C TYR A 69 -22.60 5.14 -3.82
N GLY A 70 -21.43 5.21 -4.46
CA GLY A 70 -20.73 6.46 -4.78
C GLY A 70 -19.82 6.92 -3.64
N GLY A 71 -19.21 8.10 -3.78
CA GLY A 71 -18.31 8.64 -2.77
C GLY A 71 -16.87 8.09 -2.87
N ALA A 72 -16.47 7.63 -4.05
CA ALA A 72 -15.12 7.13 -4.30
C ALA A 72 -14.04 8.20 -4.07
N GLU A 73 -14.39 9.48 -4.28
CA GLU A 73 -13.48 10.62 -4.11
C GLU A 73 -13.02 10.84 -2.67
N PHE A 74 -13.81 10.39 -1.69
CA PHE A 74 -13.47 10.45 -0.26
C PHE A 74 -13.27 9.08 0.38
N ALA A 75 -13.31 8.00 -0.38
CA ALA A 75 -13.03 6.65 0.09
C ALA A 75 -11.52 6.45 0.26
N MET A 76 -11.05 6.40 1.51
CA MET A 76 -9.61 6.27 1.84
C MET A 76 -9.16 4.81 1.73
N HIS A 77 -8.89 4.37 0.51
CA HIS A 77 -8.34 3.04 0.24
C HIS A 77 -7.18 3.10 -0.74
N ILE A 78 -6.38 2.06 -0.76
CA ILE A 78 -5.27 1.85 -1.68
C ILE A 78 -5.45 0.48 -2.32
N ALA A 79 -5.71 0.47 -3.61
CA ALA A 79 -5.94 -0.75 -4.39
C ALA A 79 -6.92 -1.73 -3.72
N GLY A 80 -8.01 -1.21 -3.17
CA GLY A 80 -9.06 -1.98 -2.51
C GLY A 80 -8.85 -2.24 -1.02
N ASN A 81 -7.67 -1.96 -0.47
CA ASN A 81 -7.43 -2.04 0.96
C ASN A 81 -7.62 -0.67 1.61
N GLU A 82 -8.34 -0.61 2.72
CA GLU A 82 -8.46 0.60 3.51
C GLU A 82 -7.08 1.10 3.95
N MET A 83 -6.91 2.41 3.94
CA MET A 83 -5.63 3.02 4.32
C MET A 83 -5.33 2.83 5.81
N ALA A 84 -4.15 2.36 6.12
CA ALA A 84 -3.68 2.08 7.48
C ALA A 84 -3.32 3.34 8.32
N GLY A 85 -3.75 4.54 7.91
CA GLY A 85 -3.55 5.78 8.67
C GLY A 85 -2.20 6.47 8.49
N TYR A 86 -1.37 6.00 7.56
CA TYR A 86 -0.05 6.59 7.28
C TYR A 86 -0.11 7.63 6.15
N HIS A 87 -0.78 8.73 6.39
CA HIS A 87 -0.79 9.86 5.47
C HIS A 87 0.40 10.78 5.77
N THR A 88 1.62 10.30 5.50
CA THR A 88 2.86 11.00 5.84
C THR A 88 3.38 11.87 4.71
N GLY A 89 3.10 11.53 3.45
CA GLY A 89 3.55 12.27 2.29
C GLY A 89 3.42 11.49 0.98
N TYR A 90 4.14 11.94 -0.04
CA TYR A 90 4.13 11.33 -1.37
C TYR A 90 4.70 9.90 -1.37
N GLY A 91 5.72 9.64 -0.56
CA GLY A 91 6.32 8.33 -0.47
C GLY A 91 5.35 7.26 0.04
N ALA A 92 4.61 7.56 1.12
CA ALA A 92 3.60 6.65 1.65
C ALA A 92 2.45 6.44 0.65
N LEU A 93 1.92 7.53 0.07
CA LEU A 93 0.81 7.48 -0.87
C LEU A 93 1.16 6.63 -2.10
N VAL A 94 2.25 6.95 -2.78
CA VAL A 94 2.65 6.26 -4.01
C VAL A 94 3.14 4.85 -3.71
N GLY A 95 4.01 4.67 -2.73
CA GLY A 95 4.59 3.37 -2.42
C GLY A 95 3.56 2.31 -2.07
N MET A 96 2.59 2.64 -1.21
CA MET A 96 1.52 1.70 -0.88
C MET A 96 0.56 1.46 -2.06
N SER A 97 0.43 2.42 -2.98
CA SER A 97 -0.50 2.32 -4.11
C SER A 97 0.04 1.52 -5.28
N VAL A 98 1.33 1.66 -5.62
CA VAL A 98 1.91 1.06 -6.83
C VAL A 98 3.02 0.05 -6.57
N GLY A 99 3.51 -0.07 -5.33
CA GLY A 99 4.54 -1.02 -4.94
C GLY A 99 4.13 -2.48 -5.16
N ALA A 100 5.08 -3.39 -4.99
CA ALA A 100 4.83 -4.82 -5.16
C ALA A 100 3.77 -5.38 -4.20
N ARG A 101 3.60 -4.76 -3.05
CA ARG A 101 2.56 -5.10 -2.06
C ARG A 101 1.97 -3.81 -1.49
N HIS A 102 0.65 -3.80 -1.31
CA HIS A 102 -0.08 -2.66 -0.73
C HIS A 102 0.02 -2.66 0.80
N SER A 103 1.24 -2.52 1.32
CA SER A 103 1.48 -2.58 2.77
C SER A 103 2.65 -1.69 3.15
N HIS A 104 2.47 -0.89 4.19
CA HIS A 104 3.53 -0.08 4.79
C HIS A 104 4.70 -0.90 5.34
N LEU A 105 4.49 -2.19 5.63
CA LEU A 105 5.56 -3.11 6.05
C LEU A 105 6.44 -3.55 4.88
N CYS A 106 5.90 -3.55 3.67
CA CYS A 106 6.61 -3.99 2.46
C CYS A 106 7.09 -2.82 1.61
N ASN A 107 6.76 -1.59 2.01
CA ASN A 107 7.19 -0.36 1.38
C ASN A 107 7.59 0.66 2.43
N GLY A 108 8.75 1.29 2.25
CA GLY A 108 9.32 2.23 3.21
C GLY A 108 8.83 3.66 3.09
N GLY A 109 7.85 3.94 2.25
CA GLY A 109 7.43 5.28 1.90
C GLY A 109 7.12 6.18 3.09
N TYR A 110 6.42 5.67 4.11
CA TYR A 110 6.14 6.44 5.32
C TYR A 110 7.40 6.83 6.11
N SER A 111 8.38 5.92 6.20
CA SER A 111 9.66 6.20 6.87
C SER A 111 10.52 7.17 6.07
N LEU A 112 10.43 7.09 4.74
CA LEU A 112 11.08 8.04 3.83
C LEU A 112 10.53 9.45 4.06
N ASP A 113 9.21 9.61 4.02
CA ASP A 113 8.54 10.91 4.24
C ASP A 113 8.95 11.52 5.59
N GLN A 114 8.96 10.73 6.65
CA GLN A 114 9.37 11.18 7.99
C GLN A 114 10.83 11.68 8.05
N GLY A 115 11.70 11.16 7.19
CA GLY A 115 13.11 11.56 7.13
C GLY A 115 13.41 12.72 6.18
N LEU A 116 12.43 13.20 5.40
CA LEU A 116 12.64 14.27 4.43
C LEU A 116 12.73 15.63 5.11
N LYS A 117 13.74 16.41 4.75
CA LYS A 117 13.84 17.83 5.12
C LYS A 117 13.18 18.74 4.10
N THR A 118 13.19 18.33 2.84
CA THR A 118 12.59 19.04 1.71
C THR A 118 11.92 18.04 0.78
N VAL A 119 10.83 18.46 0.16
CA VAL A 119 10.11 17.64 -0.83
C VAL A 119 10.80 17.79 -2.18
N ASP A 120 11.38 16.71 -2.68
CA ASP A 120 11.94 16.58 -4.03
C ASP A 120 11.40 15.30 -4.66
N ILE A 121 10.55 15.45 -5.66
CA ILE A 121 9.81 14.35 -6.27
C ILE A 121 10.72 13.30 -6.91
N ALA A 122 11.81 13.73 -7.57
CA ALA A 122 12.74 12.80 -8.20
C ALA A 122 13.51 11.99 -7.16
N VAL A 123 13.92 12.63 -6.06
CA VAL A 123 14.59 11.98 -4.94
C VAL A 123 13.64 11.01 -4.23
N ILE A 124 12.39 11.41 -4.01
CA ILE A 124 11.36 10.57 -3.38
C ILE A 124 11.14 9.31 -4.21
N ALA A 125 10.85 9.46 -5.51
CA ALA A 125 10.60 8.33 -6.40
C ALA A 125 11.78 7.34 -6.43
N LYS A 126 13.01 7.84 -6.54
CA LYS A 126 14.23 7.03 -6.55
C LYS A 126 14.42 6.27 -5.23
N LYS A 127 14.29 6.95 -4.09
CA LYS A 127 14.44 6.33 -2.78
C LYS A 127 13.34 5.31 -2.52
N LEU A 128 12.11 5.62 -2.92
CA LEU A 128 10.97 4.73 -2.80
C LEU A 128 11.19 3.43 -3.60
N PHE A 129 11.70 3.55 -4.83
CA PHE A 129 12.05 2.40 -5.66
C PHE A 129 13.15 1.55 -5.01
N GLN A 130 14.20 2.18 -4.47
CA GLN A 130 15.27 1.48 -3.76
C GLN A 130 14.75 0.74 -2.51
N GLU A 131 13.85 1.36 -1.76
CA GLU A 131 13.18 0.71 -0.61
C GLU A 131 12.42 -0.55 -1.01
N GLU A 132 11.75 -0.58 -2.16
CA GLU A 132 11.08 -1.79 -2.67
C GLU A 132 12.07 -2.92 -2.91
N ILE A 133 13.23 -2.63 -3.49
CA ILE A 133 14.30 -3.61 -3.75
C ILE A 133 14.87 -4.13 -2.42
N ASP A 134 15.23 -3.23 -1.50
CA ASP A 134 15.77 -3.62 -0.19
C ASP A 134 14.78 -4.45 0.63
N ARG A 135 13.49 -4.13 0.55
CA ARG A 135 12.43 -4.93 1.20
C ARG A 135 12.25 -6.29 0.56
N CYS A 136 12.43 -6.41 -0.76
CA CYS A 136 12.44 -7.71 -1.43
C CYS A 136 13.59 -8.57 -0.92
N MET A 137 14.78 -8.03 -0.74
CA MET A 137 15.91 -8.73 -0.15
C MET A 137 15.59 -9.23 1.26
N LEU A 138 15.17 -8.36 2.16
CA LEU A 138 14.82 -8.72 3.54
C LEU A 138 13.74 -9.80 3.60
N ASN A 139 12.68 -9.65 2.81
CA ASN A 139 11.59 -10.62 2.76
C ASN A 139 12.06 -11.98 2.22
N SER A 140 12.95 -12.02 1.24
CA SER A 140 13.52 -13.24 0.68
C SER A 140 14.37 -14.00 1.71
N LEU A 141 15.00 -13.27 2.61
CA LEU A 141 15.78 -13.81 3.71
C LEU A 141 14.95 -14.10 4.98
N ILE A 142 13.63 -13.91 4.92
CA ILE A 142 12.69 -14.09 6.05
C ILE A 142 13.07 -13.23 7.26
N MET A 143 13.61 -12.03 7.00
CA MET A 143 14.08 -11.12 8.03
C MET A 143 12.98 -10.15 8.45
N CYS A 144 12.87 -9.94 9.77
CA CYS A 144 11.92 -8.98 10.31
C CYS A 144 12.28 -7.55 9.91
N LEU A 145 11.30 -6.80 9.39
CA LEU A 145 11.48 -5.41 9.02
C LEU A 145 12.03 -4.54 10.17
N PHE A 146 11.59 -4.78 11.40
CA PHE A 146 12.03 -3.99 12.57
C PHE A 146 13.50 -4.22 12.91
N ALA A 147 14.09 -5.30 12.42
CA ALA A 147 15.52 -5.61 12.56
C ALA A 147 16.39 -5.09 11.41
N ARG A 148 15.84 -4.34 10.44
CA ARG A 148 16.55 -3.85 9.24
C ARG A 148 17.78 -2.99 9.53
N LYS A 149 17.85 -2.38 10.70
CA LYS A 149 19.03 -1.61 11.14
C LYS A 149 20.12 -2.47 11.78
N VAL A 150 19.78 -3.70 12.15
CA VAL A 150 20.71 -4.70 12.70
C VAL A 150 21.30 -5.55 11.59
N TYR A 151 20.47 -5.91 10.62
CA TYR A 151 20.86 -6.74 9.46
C TYR A 151 21.17 -5.82 8.27
N ASP A 152 22.31 -5.16 8.32
CA ASP A 152 22.84 -4.46 7.16
C ASP A 152 23.43 -5.48 6.14
N ARG A 153 23.77 -5.00 4.96
CA ARG A 153 24.24 -5.86 3.87
C ARG A 153 25.54 -6.61 4.21
N GLU A 154 26.42 -6.00 4.96
CA GLU A 154 27.66 -6.62 5.43
C GLU A 154 27.38 -7.78 6.39
N THR A 155 26.50 -7.57 7.37
CA THR A 155 26.04 -8.61 8.30
C THR A 155 25.37 -9.77 7.57
N ILE A 156 24.54 -9.49 6.57
CA ILE A 156 23.89 -10.50 5.73
C ILE A 156 24.92 -11.34 4.98
N LEU A 157 25.89 -10.70 4.32
CA LEU A 157 26.95 -11.39 3.59
C LEU A 157 27.81 -12.25 4.49
N MET A 158 28.15 -11.77 5.69
CA MET A 158 28.90 -12.53 6.69
C MET A 158 28.11 -13.77 7.16
N ALA A 159 26.81 -13.62 7.41
CA ALA A 159 25.94 -14.74 7.80
C ALA A 159 25.85 -15.78 6.67
N LEU A 160 25.64 -15.36 5.42
CA LEU A 160 25.60 -16.26 4.26
C LEU A 160 26.94 -16.99 4.07
N LYS A 161 28.05 -16.29 4.23
CA LYS A 161 29.39 -16.89 4.15
C LYS A 161 29.61 -17.96 5.22
N SER A 162 29.10 -17.75 6.43
CA SER A 162 29.19 -18.75 7.52
C SER A 162 28.44 -20.05 7.21
N LEU A 163 27.42 -19.97 6.33
CA LEU A 163 26.64 -21.10 5.83
C LEU A 163 27.23 -21.70 4.52
N GLY A 164 28.39 -21.23 4.07
CA GLY A 164 29.07 -21.72 2.87
C GLY A 164 28.64 -21.07 1.55
N TYR A 165 27.83 -20.00 1.59
CA TYR A 165 27.44 -19.25 0.40
C TYR A 165 28.41 -18.09 0.12
N SER A 166 28.88 -17.98 -1.11
CA SER A 166 29.81 -16.93 -1.55
C SER A 166 29.08 -15.86 -2.37
N TYR A 167 28.15 -15.17 -1.73
CA TYR A 167 27.46 -14.03 -2.36
C TYR A 167 28.26 -12.75 -2.23
N THR A 168 28.15 -11.89 -3.25
CA THR A 168 28.63 -10.51 -3.23
C THR A 168 27.46 -9.54 -2.97
N ASP A 169 27.77 -8.26 -2.79
CA ASP A 169 26.73 -7.22 -2.67
C ASP A 169 25.89 -7.08 -3.95
N GLU A 170 26.54 -7.22 -5.10
CA GLU A 170 25.91 -7.23 -6.42
C GLU A 170 24.97 -8.43 -6.58
N ASP A 171 25.34 -9.60 -6.06
CA ASP A 171 24.47 -10.78 -6.07
C ASP A 171 23.19 -10.55 -5.23
N LEU A 172 23.33 -9.97 -4.04
CA LEU A 172 22.18 -9.62 -3.21
C LEU A 172 21.24 -8.63 -3.91
N THR A 173 21.82 -7.63 -4.57
CA THR A 173 21.08 -6.63 -5.36
C THR A 173 20.35 -7.30 -6.52
N ARG A 174 21.05 -8.14 -7.28
CA ARG A 174 20.46 -8.87 -8.41
C ARG A 174 19.29 -9.76 -7.97
N VAL A 175 19.45 -10.54 -6.91
CA VAL A 175 18.39 -11.40 -6.38
C VAL A 175 17.17 -10.58 -5.93
N ALA A 176 17.39 -9.44 -5.29
CA ALA A 176 16.33 -8.54 -4.86
C ALA A 176 15.58 -7.93 -6.06
N GLU A 177 16.30 -7.46 -7.08
CA GLU A 177 15.76 -6.89 -8.31
C GLU A 177 14.97 -7.94 -9.12
N GLU A 178 15.51 -9.14 -9.28
CA GLU A 178 14.81 -10.26 -9.94
C GLU A 178 13.52 -10.63 -9.19
N THR A 179 13.58 -10.68 -7.86
CA THR A 179 12.42 -10.97 -7.01
C THR A 179 11.36 -9.88 -7.15
N TYR A 180 11.75 -8.61 -7.14
CA TYR A 180 10.81 -7.51 -7.34
C TYR A 180 10.18 -7.56 -8.73
N ALA A 181 10.99 -7.79 -9.77
CA ALA A 181 10.51 -7.94 -11.15
C ALA A 181 9.51 -9.08 -11.27
N ALA A 182 9.77 -10.23 -10.64
CA ALA A 182 8.85 -11.36 -10.63
C ALA A 182 7.52 -11.02 -9.93
N LYS A 183 7.57 -10.35 -8.78
CA LYS A 183 6.35 -9.90 -8.05
C LYS A 183 5.49 -8.97 -8.91
N ILE A 184 6.10 -7.99 -9.58
CA ILE A 184 5.35 -7.05 -10.45
C ILE A 184 4.74 -7.79 -11.63
N ARG A 185 5.43 -8.75 -12.26
CA ARG A 185 4.86 -9.55 -13.34
C ARG A 185 3.67 -10.36 -12.90
N VAL A 186 3.76 -11.03 -11.76
CA VAL A 186 2.61 -11.77 -11.18
C VAL A 186 1.44 -10.82 -10.96
N LYS A 187 1.68 -9.65 -10.37
CA LYS A 187 0.65 -8.65 -10.16
C LYS A 187 -0.02 -8.20 -11.46
N ARG A 188 0.78 -7.90 -12.49
CA ARG A 188 0.27 -7.52 -13.82
C ARG A 188 -0.50 -8.65 -14.49
N ALA A 189 -0.04 -9.88 -14.36
CA ALA A 189 -0.75 -11.08 -14.86
C ALA A 189 -2.10 -11.29 -14.14
N MET A 190 -2.23 -10.82 -12.90
CA MET A 190 -3.50 -10.81 -12.15
C MET A 190 -4.38 -9.59 -12.49
N GLY A 191 -4.02 -8.78 -13.47
CA GLY A 191 -4.80 -7.63 -13.94
C GLY A 191 -4.52 -6.30 -13.22
N PHE A 192 -3.50 -6.24 -12.36
CA PHE A 192 -3.14 -4.97 -11.72
C PHE A 192 -2.34 -4.08 -12.68
N ASP A 193 -2.85 -2.88 -12.93
CA ASP A 193 -2.18 -1.85 -13.72
C ASP A 193 -1.72 -0.70 -12.83
N GLN A 194 -0.41 -0.55 -12.69
CA GLN A 194 0.20 0.51 -11.89
C GLN A 194 -0.08 1.92 -12.45
N GLU A 195 -0.29 2.03 -13.76
CA GLU A 195 -0.56 3.32 -14.43
C GLU A 195 -2.02 3.72 -14.29
N ALA A 196 -2.92 2.74 -14.13
CA ALA A 196 -4.34 2.97 -13.91
C ALA A 196 -4.69 3.36 -12.47
N VAL A 197 -3.76 3.25 -11.53
CA VAL A 197 -4.00 3.63 -10.14
C VAL A 197 -4.34 5.12 -10.03
N ARG A 198 -5.43 5.42 -9.33
CA ARG A 198 -5.89 6.78 -9.03
C ARG A 198 -5.97 6.97 -7.53
N PHE A 199 -5.62 8.17 -7.09
CA PHE A 199 -5.67 8.54 -5.69
C PHE A 199 -7.02 9.18 -5.38
N PRO A 200 -7.74 8.75 -4.32
CA PRO A 200 -8.93 9.46 -3.85
C PRO A 200 -8.61 10.92 -3.55
N LYS A 201 -9.50 11.83 -3.94
CA LYS A 201 -9.33 13.28 -3.77
C LYS A 201 -9.06 13.70 -2.32
N ARG A 202 -9.61 12.94 -1.38
CA ARG A 202 -9.41 13.14 0.06
C ARG A 202 -7.94 13.19 0.47
N TYR A 203 -7.02 12.50 -0.23
CA TYR A 203 -5.59 12.56 0.09
C TYR A 203 -5.00 13.96 -0.10
N PHE A 204 -5.55 14.75 -1.01
CA PHE A 204 -5.11 16.11 -1.33
C PHE A 204 -5.85 17.17 -0.50
N GLU A 205 -6.98 16.81 0.10
CA GLU A 205 -7.78 17.64 1.00
C GLU A 205 -7.38 17.48 2.47
N THR A 206 -6.61 16.46 2.80
CA THR A 206 -6.17 16.15 4.17
C THR A 206 -4.69 16.46 4.32
N PRO A 207 -4.28 17.31 5.29
CA PRO A 207 -2.87 17.61 5.49
C PRO A 207 -2.07 16.35 5.87
N SER A 208 -0.96 16.14 5.18
CA SER A 208 0.10 15.21 5.59
C SER A 208 1.02 15.89 6.61
N MET A 209 2.07 15.20 7.04
CA MET A 209 3.09 15.83 7.89
C MET A 209 3.89 16.94 7.16
N HIS A 210 3.81 17.01 5.85
CA HIS A 210 4.42 18.05 5.00
C HIS A 210 3.39 19.07 4.48
N GLY A 211 2.20 19.14 5.08
CA GLY A 211 1.08 19.97 4.61
C GLY A 211 0.20 19.24 3.59
N LEU A 212 -0.59 20.02 2.84
CA LEU A 212 -1.39 19.47 1.76
C LEU A 212 -0.49 18.97 0.63
N LEU A 213 -0.80 17.78 0.10
CA LEU A 213 -0.08 17.24 -1.04
C LEU A 213 -0.64 17.86 -2.33
N ASP A 214 0.25 18.16 -3.26
CA ASP A 214 -0.12 18.53 -4.61
C ASP A 214 -0.43 17.28 -5.44
N GLU A 215 -1.55 17.29 -6.13
CA GLU A 215 -2.04 16.13 -6.88
C GLU A 215 -1.12 15.80 -8.06
N GLU A 216 -0.67 16.81 -8.81
CA GLU A 216 0.22 16.60 -9.96
C GLU A 216 1.59 16.05 -9.52
N ALA A 217 2.13 16.54 -8.40
CA ALA A 217 3.36 16.02 -7.82
C ALA A 217 3.24 14.56 -7.37
N ALA A 218 2.07 14.16 -6.88
CA ALA A 218 1.81 12.75 -6.52
C ALA A 218 1.82 11.86 -7.78
N TYR A 219 1.14 12.27 -8.84
CA TYR A 219 1.15 11.55 -10.12
C TYR A 219 2.52 11.59 -10.82
N GLU A 220 3.28 12.66 -10.68
CA GLU A 220 4.67 12.71 -11.16
C GLU A 220 5.55 11.71 -10.42
N THR A 221 5.40 11.60 -9.09
CA THR A 221 6.10 10.59 -8.28
C THR A 221 5.76 9.18 -8.76
N GLN A 222 4.47 8.92 -9.03
CA GLN A 222 3.99 7.64 -9.56
C GLN A 222 4.60 7.35 -10.93
N ARG A 223 4.60 8.31 -11.86
CA ARG A 223 5.20 8.14 -13.20
C ARG A 223 6.67 7.76 -13.11
N LYS A 224 7.46 8.53 -12.36
CA LYS A 224 8.89 8.27 -12.17
C LYS A 224 9.17 6.89 -11.53
N PHE A 225 8.36 6.50 -10.54
CA PHE A 225 8.45 5.18 -9.93
C PHE A 225 8.14 4.06 -10.95
N ASN A 226 7.07 4.21 -11.74
CA ASN A 226 6.65 3.25 -12.75
C ASN A 226 7.68 3.14 -13.89
N GLU A 227 8.32 4.24 -14.31
CA GLU A 227 9.41 4.24 -15.29
C GLU A 227 10.58 3.37 -14.81
N MET A 228 11.05 3.56 -13.58
CA MET A 228 12.12 2.74 -12.99
C MET A 228 11.69 1.26 -12.88
N THR A 229 10.44 1.00 -12.52
CA THR A 229 9.89 -0.37 -12.49
C THR A 229 9.90 -0.99 -13.89
N ASN A 230 9.46 -0.26 -14.91
CA ASN A 230 9.43 -0.73 -16.30
C ASN A 230 10.84 -1.00 -16.84
N ASP A 231 11.81 -0.17 -16.50
CA ASP A 231 13.22 -0.37 -16.89
C ASP A 231 13.83 -1.58 -16.20
N LEU A 232 13.47 -1.83 -14.94
CA LEU A 232 13.88 -3.04 -14.25
C LEU A 232 13.31 -4.30 -14.91
N LEU A 233 12.04 -4.26 -15.29
CA LEU A 233 11.39 -5.38 -15.98
C LEU A 233 12.05 -5.71 -17.34
N LYS A 234 12.59 -4.71 -18.04
CA LYS A 234 13.36 -4.93 -19.26
C LYS A 234 14.72 -5.59 -18.98
N ARG A 235 15.38 -5.21 -17.88
CA ARG A 235 16.67 -5.81 -17.48
C ARG A 235 16.54 -7.27 -17.07
N TYR A 236 15.44 -7.64 -16.43
CA TYR A 236 15.16 -8.99 -15.96
C TYR A 236 13.93 -9.56 -16.69
N PRO A 237 14.04 -10.02 -17.94
CA PRO A 237 12.93 -10.65 -18.67
C PRO A 237 12.45 -11.92 -17.94
N PRO A 238 11.20 -12.36 -18.16
CA PRO A 238 10.73 -13.63 -17.59
C PRO A 238 11.64 -14.76 -18.06
N ALA A 239 11.93 -15.70 -17.17
CA ALA A 239 12.61 -16.92 -17.58
C ALA A 239 11.77 -17.63 -18.64
N GLU A 240 12.43 -18.14 -19.71
CA GLU A 240 11.73 -19.00 -20.66
C GLU A 240 11.12 -20.18 -19.88
N PRO A 241 9.87 -20.56 -20.17
CA PRO A 241 9.28 -21.72 -19.53
C PRO A 241 10.21 -22.91 -19.78
N SER A 242 10.86 -23.40 -18.72
CA SER A 242 11.60 -24.64 -18.82
C SER A 242 10.67 -25.67 -19.43
N LYS A 243 11.05 -26.27 -20.55
CA LYS A 243 10.35 -27.43 -21.09
C LYS A 243 10.36 -28.46 -19.96
N ALA A 244 9.35 -28.46 -19.12
CA ALA A 244 9.17 -29.49 -18.12
C ALA A 244 9.21 -30.81 -18.90
N LYS A 245 10.24 -31.60 -18.67
CA LYS A 245 10.26 -32.97 -19.16
C LYS A 245 9.00 -33.61 -18.59
N ALA A 246 8.03 -33.85 -19.45
CA ALA A 246 6.92 -34.72 -19.15
C ALA A 246 7.54 -36.06 -18.67
N ALA A 247 7.43 -36.31 -17.39
CA ALA A 247 7.77 -37.58 -16.77
C ALA A 247 6.51 -38.44 -16.73
#